data_64f7c870d3356b78680b382369d425ca
#
_entry.id   64f7c870d3356b78680b382369d425ca
#
_cell.length_a   1.000
_cell.length_b   1.000
_cell.length_c   1.000
_cell.angle_alpha   90.00
_cell.angle_beta   90.00
_cell.angle_gamma   90.00
#
_symmetry.space_group_name_H-M   'P 1'
#
loop_
_entity.id
_entity.type
_entity.pdbx_description
1 polymer ?
#
loop_
_entity_poly.entity_id
_entity_poly.type
_entity_poly.pdbx_seq_one_letter_code
_entity_poly.pdbx_strand_id
1 'polypeptide(L)'
;MSEQSTKDVQVKGTKRDGVFDEYDHKIHRMGRIGTFVSLITWFLPAIGITLIYKVRLNWGQILAATIAVVSAFGLQGFFQPFTFFPMLGAGGTYLSFIFGNVPQQRLPCATSCQEIMGVDMGTKEGDIVATIAVGISSLVSVAVCTLGMVAV
;
A
#
# COMPACT_ATOMS: atom_id res chain seq x y z
N MET A 1 3.65 29.64 -36.84
CA MET A 1 3.02 28.35 -36.48
C MET A 1 3.72 27.61 -35.35
N SER A 2 4.95 27.93 -34.97
CA SER A 2 5.76 27.28 -33.92
C SER A 2 5.48 27.79 -32.50
N GLU A 3 5.13 29.05 -32.34
CA GLU A 3 4.98 29.68 -31.01
C GLU A 3 3.69 29.27 -30.27
N GLN A 4 2.63 29.03 -31.02
CA GLN A 4 1.34 28.55 -30.51
C GLN A 4 1.45 27.12 -30.02
N SER A 5 2.18 26.25 -30.74
CA SER A 5 2.43 24.86 -30.36
C SER A 5 3.23 24.76 -29.06
N THR A 6 4.21 25.67 -28.88
CA THR A 6 5.04 25.68 -27.66
C THR A 6 4.25 26.16 -26.43
N LYS A 7 3.36 27.13 -26.60
CA LYS A 7 2.46 27.61 -25.54
C LYS A 7 1.44 26.54 -25.11
N ASP A 8 0.88 25.81 -26.08
CA ASP A 8 -0.09 24.75 -25.80
C ASP A 8 0.57 23.57 -25.06
N VAL A 9 1.83 23.23 -25.37
CA VAL A 9 2.61 22.21 -24.66
C VAL A 9 2.93 22.66 -23.23
N GLN A 10 3.33 23.93 -23.04
CA GLN A 10 3.61 24.45 -21.70
C GLN A 10 2.34 24.54 -20.82
N VAL A 11 1.23 25.00 -21.37
CA VAL A 11 -0.06 25.07 -20.64
C VAL A 11 -0.55 23.67 -20.27
N LYS A 12 -0.35 22.68 -21.15
CA LYS A 12 -0.71 21.30 -20.90
C LYS A 12 0.19 20.64 -19.84
N GLY A 13 1.49 20.98 -19.82
CA GLY A 13 2.44 20.58 -18.78
C GLY A 13 2.03 21.13 -17.41
N THR A 14 1.85 22.43 -17.29
CA THR A 14 1.48 23.09 -16.02
C THR A 14 0.15 22.60 -15.46
N LYS A 15 -0.83 22.27 -16.32
CA LYS A 15 -2.13 21.72 -15.90
C LYS A 15 -2.01 20.27 -15.42
N ARG A 16 -1.13 19.48 -16.04
CA ARG A 16 -0.83 18.10 -15.61
C ARG A 16 -0.11 18.10 -14.26
N ASP A 17 0.88 18.96 -14.08
CA ASP A 17 1.64 19.09 -12.83
C ASP A 17 0.73 19.46 -11.66
N GLY A 18 -0.21 20.38 -11.84
CA GLY A 18 -1.19 20.74 -10.82
C GLY A 18 -2.14 19.59 -10.42
N VAL A 19 -2.52 18.74 -11.37
CA VAL A 19 -3.34 17.54 -11.10
C VAL A 19 -2.53 16.50 -10.30
N PHE A 20 -1.25 16.32 -10.64
CA PHE A 20 -0.38 15.41 -9.91
C PHE A 20 -0.08 15.88 -8.48
N ASP A 21 0.11 17.17 -8.26
CA ASP A 21 0.33 17.72 -6.92
C ASP A 21 -0.92 17.57 -6.02
N GLU A 22 -2.13 17.76 -6.58
CA GLU A 22 -3.38 17.52 -5.87
C GLU A 22 -3.59 16.03 -5.55
N TYR A 23 -3.20 15.15 -6.47
CA TYR A 23 -3.22 13.71 -6.30
C TYR A 23 -2.28 13.27 -5.17
N ASP A 24 -1.04 13.74 -5.18
CA ASP A 24 -0.03 13.43 -4.16
C ASP A 24 -0.50 13.88 -2.76
N HIS A 25 -1.04 15.09 -2.64
CA HIS A 25 -1.54 15.60 -1.36
C HIS A 25 -2.73 14.79 -0.82
N LYS A 26 -3.65 14.38 -1.71
CA LYS A 26 -4.79 13.53 -1.33
C LYS A 26 -4.34 12.13 -0.92
N ILE A 27 -3.42 11.52 -1.63
CA ILE A 27 -2.89 10.18 -1.32
C ILE A 27 -2.19 10.17 0.03
N HIS A 28 -1.33 11.14 0.30
CA HIS A 28 -0.65 11.21 1.58
C HIS A 28 -1.61 11.39 2.75
N ARG A 29 -2.67 12.19 2.59
CA ARG A 29 -3.69 12.38 3.62
C ARG A 29 -4.54 11.13 3.83
N MET A 30 -5.06 10.55 2.74
CA MET A 30 -5.87 9.32 2.79
C MET A 30 -5.06 8.11 3.26
N GLY A 31 -3.81 7.97 2.76
CA GLY A 31 -2.92 6.90 3.15
C GLY A 31 -2.59 6.93 4.63
N ARG A 32 -2.31 8.10 5.19
CA ARG A 32 -2.05 8.27 6.63
C ARG A 32 -3.26 7.87 7.48
N ILE A 33 -4.46 8.32 7.12
CA ILE A 33 -5.70 7.96 7.83
C ILE A 33 -5.95 6.45 7.70
N GLY A 34 -5.85 5.90 6.49
CA GLY A 34 -6.04 4.48 6.22
C GLY A 34 -5.07 3.59 7.02
N THR A 35 -3.81 3.99 7.10
CA THR A 35 -2.80 3.27 7.90
C THR A 35 -3.12 3.28 9.39
N PHE A 36 -3.57 4.41 9.94
CA PHE A 36 -4.01 4.48 11.35
C PHE A 36 -5.22 3.60 11.63
N VAL A 37 -6.23 3.63 10.77
CA VAL A 37 -7.43 2.79 10.89
C VAL A 37 -7.06 1.31 10.79
N SER A 38 -6.20 0.95 9.85
CA SER A 38 -5.71 -0.43 9.69
C SER A 38 -4.95 -0.90 10.92
N LEU A 39 -4.08 -0.06 11.49
CA LEU A 39 -3.34 -0.38 12.71
C LEU A 39 -4.28 -0.69 13.88
N ILE A 40 -5.31 0.15 14.09
CA ILE A 40 -6.32 -0.07 15.14
C ILE A 40 -7.07 -1.40 14.90
N THR A 41 -7.45 -1.66 13.64
CA THR A 41 -8.17 -2.89 13.26
C THR A 41 -7.34 -4.14 13.53
N TRP A 42 -6.02 -4.09 13.38
CA TRP A 42 -5.13 -5.22 13.67
C TRP A 42 -5.05 -5.58 15.15
N PHE A 43 -5.23 -4.60 16.04
CA PHE A 43 -5.28 -4.86 17.49
C PHE A 43 -6.63 -5.42 17.97
N LEU A 44 -7.70 -5.22 17.18
CA LEU A 44 -9.07 -5.60 17.56
C LEU A 44 -9.21 -7.10 17.90
N PRO A 45 -8.70 -8.06 17.10
CA PRO A 45 -8.78 -9.48 17.42
C PRO A 45 -8.03 -9.86 18.70
N ALA A 46 -6.85 -9.26 18.92
CA ALA A 46 -6.05 -9.52 20.11
C ALA A 46 -6.76 -9.05 21.38
N ILE A 47 -7.34 -7.85 21.35
CA ILE A 47 -8.15 -7.30 22.44
C ILE A 47 -9.40 -8.16 22.65
N GLY A 48 -10.10 -8.55 21.58
CA GLY A 48 -11.30 -9.39 21.64
C GLY A 48 -11.03 -10.73 22.32
N ILE A 49 -9.97 -11.44 21.92
CA ILE A 49 -9.57 -12.72 22.52
C ILE A 49 -9.23 -12.55 24.01
N THR A 50 -8.48 -11.51 24.34
CA THR A 50 -8.08 -11.24 25.74
C THR A 50 -9.29 -10.97 26.63
N LEU A 51 -10.30 -10.23 26.14
CA LEU A 51 -11.51 -9.91 26.89
C LEU A 51 -12.44 -11.13 27.06
N ILE A 52 -12.63 -11.93 25.99
CA ILE A 52 -13.55 -13.07 26.01
C ILE A 52 -12.99 -14.20 26.87
N TYR A 53 -11.72 -14.54 26.70
CA TYR A 53 -11.09 -15.67 27.41
C TYR A 53 -10.48 -15.28 28.75
N LYS A 54 -10.52 -13.99 29.15
CA LYS A 54 -9.92 -13.48 30.40
C LYS A 54 -8.49 -14.00 30.64
N VAL A 55 -7.69 -14.04 29.58
CA VAL A 55 -6.32 -14.54 29.60
C VAL A 55 -5.48 -13.67 30.54
N ARG A 56 -4.81 -14.30 31.52
CA ARG A 56 -3.85 -13.57 32.35
C ARG A 56 -2.62 -13.23 31.53
N LEU A 57 -2.45 -11.94 31.23
CA LEU A 57 -1.31 -11.42 30.49
C LEU A 57 -0.05 -11.54 31.34
N ASN A 58 0.86 -12.43 30.95
CA ASN A 58 2.19 -12.50 31.54
C ASN A 58 3.13 -11.58 30.77
N TRP A 59 3.48 -10.45 31.34
CA TRP A 59 4.33 -9.44 30.71
C TRP A 59 5.68 -10.00 30.25
N GLY A 60 6.27 -10.95 30.97
CA GLY A 60 7.52 -11.59 30.57
C GLY A 60 7.40 -12.38 29.26
N GLN A 61 6.31 -13.12 29.09
CA GLN A 61 6.06 -13.86 27.85
C GLN A 61 5.75 -12.94 26.66
N ILE A 62 5.03 -11.85 26.90
CA ILE A 62 4.74 -10.85 25.86
C ILE A 62 6.04 -10.19 25.39
N LEU A 63 6.90 -9.77 26.31
CA LEU A 63 8.20 -9.20 25.97
C LEU A 63 9.09 -10.17 25.19
N ALA A 64 9.18 -11.44 25.65
CA ALA A 64 9.96 -12.45 24.95
C ALA A 64 9.44 -12.72 23.54
N ALA A 65 8.13 -12.85 23.37
CA ALA A 65 7.50 -13.00 22.04
C ALA A 65 7.73 -11.79 21.15
N THR A 66 7.60 -10.58 21.68
CA THR A 66 7.85 -9.34 20.94
C THR A 66 9.29 -9.26 20.46
N ILE A 67 10.26 -9.54 21.33
CA ILE A 67 11.69 -9.55 20.96
C ILE A 67 11.96 -10.59 19.86
N ALA A 68 11.40 -11.78 19.96
CA ALA A 68 11.56 -12.83 18.97
C ALA A 68 11.01 -12.40 17.60
N VAL A 69 9.80 -11.80 17.55
CA VAL A 69 9.18 -11.31 16.31
C VAL A 69 9.97 -10.14 15.72
N VAL A 70 10.38 -9.18 16.56
CA VAL A 70 11.16 -8.03 16.10
C VAL A 70 12.54 -8.47 15.59
N SER A 71 13.18 -9.46 16.21
CA SER A 71 14.46 -9.99 15.72
C SER A 71 14.32 -10.71 14.38
N ALA A 72 13.23 -11.44 14.19
CA ALA A 72 13.00 -12.19 12.95
C ALA A 72 12.56 -11.30 11.77
N PHE A 73 11.67 -10.34 12.01
CA PHE A 73 10.99 -9.58 10.94
C PHE A 73 11.30 -8.08 10.94
N GLY A 74 11.92 -7.55 12.00
CA GLY A 74 12.15 -6.11 12.14
C GLY A 74 13.05 -5.55 11.04
N LEU A 75 14.10 -6.26 10.69
CA LEU A 75 15.02 -5.86 9.61
C LEU A 75 14.29 -5.82 8.27
N GLN A 76 13.51 -6.84 7.97
CA GLN A 76 12.69 -6.92 6.77
C GLN A 76 11.67 -5.79 6.72
N GLY A 77 10.94 -5.56 7.81
CA GLY A 77 9.94 -4.50 7.89
C GLY A 77 10.52 -3.09 7.71
N PHE A 78 11.78 -2.89 8.13
CA PHE A 78 12.47 -1.61 7.93
C PHE A 78 12.88 -1.39 6.48
N PHE A 79 13.42 -2.40 5.80
CA PHE A 79 13.91 -2.26 4.42
C PHE A 79 12.79 -2.32 3.37
N GLN A 80 11.67 -2.98 3.64
CA GLN A 80 10.56 -3.12 2.69
C GLN A 80 10.05 -1.79 2.12
N PRO A 81 9.74 -0.76 2.91
CA PRO A 81 9.25 0.52 2.37
C PRO A 81 10.24 1.16 1.40
N PHE A 82 11.54 1.12 1.73
CA PHE A 82 12.57 1.72 0.89
C PHE A 82 12.77 0.98 -0.43
N THR A 83 12.62 -0.36 -0.41
CA THR A 83 12.79 -1.19 -1.60
C THR A 83 11.58 -1.08 -2.54
N PHE A 84 10.38 -1.03 -2.00
CA PHE A 84 9.16 -1.09 -2.83
C PHE A 84 8.62 0.28 -3.22
N PHE A 85 8.96 1.33 -2.50
CA PHE A 85 8.52 2.69 -2.80
C PHE A 85 8.84 3.15 -4.25
N PRO A 86 10.05 2.93 -4.79
CA PRO A 86 10.35 3.32 -6.17
C PRO A 86 9.53 2.58 -7.23
N MET A 87 9.05 1.37 -6.92
CA MET A 87 8.31 0.52 -7.85
C MET A 87 6.80 0.72 -7.79
N LEU A 88 6.28 0.94 -6.59
CA LEU A 88 4.84 1.05 -6.31
C LEU A 88 4.36 2.48 -6.20
N GLY A 89 5.29 3.44 -5.99
CA GLY A 89 5.00 4.81 -5.71
C GLY A 89 4.32 5.04 -4.36
N ALA A 90 3.92 6.29 -4.08
CA ALA A 90 3.32 6.64 -2.80
C ALA A 90 1.97 5.94 -2.58
N GLY A 91 1.07 6.00 -3.56
CA GLY A 91 -0.27 5.42 -3.44
C GLY A 91 -0.27 3.91 -3.35
N GLY A 92 0.47 3.24 -4.24
CA GLY A 92 0.62 1.80 -4.25
C GLY A 92 1.26 1.26 -2.96
N THR A 93 2.23 1.98 -2.42
CA THR A 93 2.89 1.62 -1.15
C THR A 93 1.91 1.69 0.03
N TYR A 94 1.17 2.78 0.22
CA TYR A 94 0.17 2.87 1.29
C TYR A 94 -0.88 1.76 1.22
N LEU A 95 -1.46 1.53 0.05
CA LEU A 95 -2.43 0.45 -0.16
C LEU A 95 -1.83 -0.93 0.13
N SER A 96 -0.63 -1.18 -0.35
CA SER A 96 0.05 -2.45 -0.16
C SER A 96 0.31 -2.77 1.31
N PHE A 97 0.72 -1.78 2.11
CA PHE A 97 0.94 -1.98 3.54
C PHE A 97 -0.36 -2.14 4.34
N ILE A 98 -1.46 -1.51 3.91
CA ILE A 98 -2.78 -1.68 4.54
C ILE A 98 -3.29 -3.12 4.32
N PHE A 99 -3.20 -3.63 3.11
CA PHE A 99 -3.70 -4.95 2.74
C PHE A 99 -2.70 -6.09 2.95
N GLY A 100 -1.42 -5.77 3.11
CA GLY A 100 -0.34 -6.75 3.27
C GLY A 100 0.01 -7.54 2.00
N ASN A 101 0.86 -8.56 2.15
CA ASN A 101 1.34 -9.44 1.07
C ASN A 101 1.98 -8.70 -0.11
N VAL A 102 2.82 -7.72 0.20
CA VAL A 102 3.43 -6.81 -0.78
C VAL A 102 4.31 -7.55 -1.81
N PRO A 103 5.32 -8.35 -1.37
CA PRO A 103 6.30 -8.91 -2.32
C PRO A 103 5.72 -10.03 -3.19
N GLN A 104 4.76 -10.80 -2.69
CA GLN A 104 4.26 -12.00 -3.36
C GLN A 104 3.11 -11.72 -4.33
N GLN A 105 2.27 -10.73 -4.04
CA GLN A 105 1.06 -10.49 -4.81
C GLN A 105 0.98 -9.07 -5.37
N ARG A 106 1.24 -8.06 -4.55
CA ARG A 106 1.02 -6.65 -4.95
C ARG A 106 2.07 -6.17 -5.95
N LEU A 107 3.32 -6.47 -5.66
CA LEU A 107 4.44 -6.06 -6.50
C LEU A 107 4.36 -6.67 -7.90
N PRO A 108 4.21 -8.02 -8.08
CA PRO A 108 4.09 -8.60 -9.42
C PRO A 108 2.90 -8.05 -10.20
N CYS A 109 1.76 -7.83 -9.53
CA CYS A 109 0.57 -7.26 -10.18
C CYS A 109 0.83 -5.83 -10.67
N ALA A 110 1.44 -4.98 -9.84
CA ALA A 110 1.75 -3.60 -10.20
C ALA A 110 2.76 -3.53 -11.35
N THR A 111 3.85 -4.29 -11.28
CA THR A 111 4.90 -4.29 -12.31
C THR A 111 4.38 -4.82 -13.64
N SER A 112 3.60 -5.90 -13.64
CA SER A 112 2.97 -6.41 -14.88
C SER A 112 2.02 -5.41 -15.51
N CYS A 113 1.23 -4.68 -14.72
CA CYS A 113 0.35 -3.64 -15.25
C CYS A 113 1.14 -2.46 -15.81
N GLN A 114 2.23 -2.03 -15.17
CA GLN A 114 3.12 -0.98 -15.68
C GLN A 114 3.76 -1.39 -17.01
N GLU A 115 4.23 -2.62 -17.12
CA GLU A 115 4.82 -3.18 -18.34
C GLU A 115 3.80 -3.23 -19.49
N ILE A 116 2.59 -3.75 -19.25
CA ILE A 116 1.52 -3.82 -20.25
C ILE A 116 1.11 -2.41 -20.74
N MET A 117 1.08 -1.43 -19.84
CA MET A 117 0.74 -0.06 -20.16
C MET A 117 1.90 0.72 -20.80
N GLY A 118 3.11 0.15 -20.82
CA GLY A 118 4.30 0.80 -21.37
C GLY A 118 4.73 2.04 -20.60
N VAL A 119 4.51 2.06 -19.27
CA VAL A 119 4.92 3.15 -18.38
C VAL A 119 6.10 2.74 -17.53
N ASP A 120 7.08 3.64 -17.40
CA ASP A 120 8.27 3.37 -16.61
C ASP A 120 7.99 3.44 -15.10
N MET A 121 8.64 2.55 -14.37
CA MET A 121 8.63 2.56 -12.90
C MET A 121 9.25 3.86 -12.38
N GLY A 122 8.67 4.41 -11.30
CA GLY A 122 9.14 5.66 -10.70
C GLY A 122 8.67 6.93 -11.42
N THR A 123 7.87 6.82 -12.47
CA THR A 123 7.19 7.96 -13.09
C THR A 123 5.84 8.21 -12.42
N LYS A 124 5.32 9.44 -12.50
CA LYS A 124 4.00 9.77 -11.92
C LYS A 124 2.86 8.97 -12.57
N GLU A 125 2.96 8.71 -13.86
CA GLU A 125 2.02 7.84 -14.59
C GLU A 125 2.13 6.39 -14.08
N GLY A 126 3.35 5.88 -13.91
CA GLY A 126 3.62 4.55 -13.37
C GLY A 126 3.07 4.38 -11.95
N ASP A 127 3.14 5.42 -11.12
CA ASP A 127 2.61 5.46 -9.76
C ASP A 127 1.08 5.31 -9.71
N ILE A 128 0.38 5.99 -10.62
CA ILE A 128 -1.08 5.89 -10.74
C ILE A 128 -1.48 4.48 -11.20
N VAL A 129 -0.79 3.94 -12.21
CA VAL A 129 -1.05 2.58 -12.71
C VAL A 129 -0.82 1.54 -11.62
N ALA A 130 0.30 1.63 -10.88
CA ALA A 130 0.60 0.75 -9.76
C ALA A 130 -0.47 0.84 -8.66
N THR A 131 -0.91 2.04 -8.30
CA THR A 131 -1.95 2.26 -7.29
C THR A 131 -3.27 1.61 -7.69
N ILE A 132 -3.70 1.75 -8.93
CA ILE A 132 -4.92 1.12 -9.45
C ILE A 132 -4.78 -0.40 -9.47
N ALA A 133 -3.63 -0.92 -9.94
CA ALA A 133 -3.35 -2.36 -9.99
C ALA A 133 -3.39 -3.00 -8.60
N VAL A 134 -2.75 -2.37 -7.62
CA VAL A 134 -2.78 -2.81 -6.22
C VAL A 134 -4.20 -2.75 -5.65
N GLY A 135 -4.97 -1.71 -5.95
CA GLY A 135 -6.36 -1.58 -5.52
C GLY A 135 -7.24 -2.71 -6.05
N ILE A 136 -7.20 -2.98 -7.34
CA ILE A 136 -7.96 -4.07 -7.98
C ILE A 136 -7.52 -5.43 -7.44
N SER A 137 -6.22 -5.69 -7.35
CA SER A 137 -5.67 -6.91 -6.76
C SER A 137 -6.15 -7.13 -5.32
N SER A 138 -6.30 -6.05 -4.55
CA SER A 138 -6.81 -6.10 -3.18
C SER A 138 -8.28 -6.53 -3.13
N LEU A 139 -9.12 -5.97 -4.01
CA LEU A 139 -10.53 -6.34 -4.10
C LEU A 139 -10.70 -7.82 -4.48
N VAL A 140 -9.94 -8.29 -5.46
CA VAL A 140 -9.96 -9.71 -5.87
C VAL A 140 -9.55 -10.61 -4.71
N SER A 141 -8.48 -10.26 -3.98
CA SER A 141 -8.02 -11.05 -2.83
C SER A 141 -9.08 -11.15 -1.74
N VAL A 142 -9.73 -10.02 -1.40
CA VAL A 142 -10.80 -10.00 -0.41
C VAL A 142 -11.99 -10.84 -0.87
N ALA A 143 -12.38 -10.74 -2.14
CA ALA A 143 -13.48 -11.52 -2.71
C ALA A 143 -13.19 -13.04 -2.64
N VAL A 144 -11.97 -13.46 -3.03
CA VAL A 144 -11.55 -14.87 -2.97
C VAL A 144 -11.52 -15.38 -1.53
N CYS A 145 -10.96 -14.62 -0.60
CA CYS A 145 -10.93 -14.99 0.81
C CYS A 145 -12.34 -15.09 1.41
N THR A 146 -13.23 -14.17 1.06
CA THR A 146 -14.64 -14.20 1.53
C THR A 146 -15.38 -15.41 0.98
N LEU A 147 -15.22 -15.70 -0.31
CA LEU A 147 -15.79 -16.90 -0.92
C LEU A 147 -15.25 -18.19 -0.27
N GLY A 148 -13.94 -18.26 -0.02
CA GLY A 148 -13.32 -19.38 0.67
C GLY A 148 -13.85 -19.58 2.09
N MET A 149 -14.10 -18.48 2.82
CA MET A 149 -14.66 -18.55 4.17
C MET A 149 -16.13 -19.02 4.18
N VAL A 150 -16.91 -18.66 3.15
CA VAL A 150 -18.31 -19.09 3.02
C VAL A 150 -18.41 -20.55 2.56
N ALA A 151 -17.41 -21.05 1.83
CA ALA A 151 -17.38 -22.42 1.29
C ALA A 151 -16.96 -23.49 2.34
N VAL A 152 -16.44 -23.10 3.48
CA VAL A 152 -15.99 -23.96 4.61
C VAL A 152 -17.02 -23.96 5.73
#